data_a959ff79f3ee28f7f1fcd25e953b6761
#
_entry.id   a959ff79f3ee28f7f1fcd25e953b6761
#
_cell.length_a   1.000
_cell.length_b   1.000
_cell.length_c   1.000
_cell.angle_alpha   90.00
_cell.angle_beta   90.00
_cell.angle_gamma   90.00
#
_symmetry.space_group_name_H-M   'P 1'
#
loop_
_entity.id
_entity.type
_entity.pdbx_description
1 polymer ?
#
loop_
_entity_poly.entity_id
_entity_poly.type
_entity_poly.pdbx_seq_one_letter_code
_entity_poly.pdbx_strand_id
1 'polypeptide(L)'
;MKYDFTAIEKKWQKVWADGKVFAAENGSDKEKFYALVEFPYPSGAGLHVGHPRPYTAMDAIARKKRMEGKNVLFPIGFDAFGLPTENFAIKNHVHPAVVTKQNIENFTRQLHMLGYSFDWDRVIDTTDPSYYKWTQWIFLQLYKNGLAYKATMPVNWCTSCKCVLANEEVVEGVCERCGSPVVRKEKSQWMLKITKYAQKLLDGLDDVDYIERVKTQQRNWIGRSTGAEVDFETSEGHKLRIYTTRPDTLFGATYMVIAPEHAYVKEWADKITNYDAVEAYVAEAARKSDFERTELVKDKTGVKLEGVYAIN
;
A
#
# COMPACT_ATOMS: atom_id res chain seq x y z
N MET A 1 28.60 -25.83 39.21
CA MET A 1 27.15 -25.77 39.00
C MET A 1 26.92 -25.47 37.53
N LYS A 2 26.13 -26.25 36.82
CA LYS A 2 25.83 -25.99 35.38
C LYS A 2 24.83 -24.82 35.35
N TYR A 3 25.12 -23.77 34.54
CA TYR A 3 24.22 -22.63 34.38
C TYR A 3 22.96 -23.08 33.65
N ASP A 4 21.80 -23.02 34.33
CA ASP A 4 20.51 -23.38 33.77
C ASP A 4 19.76 -22.12 33.30
N PHE A 5 20.07 -21.70 32.07
CA PHE A 5 19.46 -20.52 31.47
C PHE A 5 17.94 -20.70 31.29
N THR A 6 17.46 -21.90 31.01
CA THR A 6 16.02 -22.15 30.79
C THR A 6 15.19 -21.91 32.07
N ALA A 7 15.68 -22.37 33.20
CA ALA A 7 15.01 -22.13 34.49
C ALA A 7 15.05 -20.65 34.89
N ILE A 8 16.20 -19.97 34.64
CA ILE A 8 16.39 -18.55 34.92
C ILE A 8 15.47 -17.68 34.08
N GLU A 9 15.43 -17.92 32.74
CA GLU A 9 14.58 -17.20 31.81
C GLU A 9 13.09 -17.32 32.20
N LYS A 10 12.59 -18.52 32.42
CA LYS A 10 11.21 -18.76 32.87
C LYS A 10 10.87 -18.04 34.17
N LYS A 11 11.79 -18.08 35.12
CA LYS A 11 11.62 -17.37 36.39
C LYS A 11 11.42 -15.87 36.15
N TRP A 12 12.32 -15.25 35.39
CA TRP A 12 12.27 -13.80 35.21
C TRP A 12 11.14 -13.35 34.32
N GLN A 13 10.80 -14.09 33.26
CA GLN A 13 9.62 -13.81 32.43
C GLN A 13 8.33 -13.81 33.28
N LYS A 14 8.22 -14.78 34.21
CA LYS A 14 7.10 -14.82 35.15
C LYS A 14 7.09 -13.60 36.09
N VAL A 15 8.22 -13.24 36.68
CA VAL A 15 8.35 -12.09 37.56
C VAL A 15 7.95 -10.79 36.86
N TRP A 16 8.39 -10.62 35.59
CA TRP A 16 8.03 -9.45 34.80
C TRP A 16 6.54 -9.39 34.47
N ALA A 17 5.94 -10.53 34.12
CA ALA A 17 4.52 -10.61 33.82
C ALA A 17 3.65 -10.34 35.06
N ASP A 18 3.93 -11.03 36.16
CA ASP A 18 3.17 -10.88 37.42
C ASP A 18 3.26 -9.44 37.95
N GLY A 19 4.45 -8.83 37.85
CA GLY A 19 4.70 -7.46 38.32
C GLY A 19 4.33 -6.37 37.34
N LYS A 20 3.88 -6.72 36.10
CA LYS A 20 3.59 -5.76 35.00
C LYS A 20 4.68 -4.71 34.82
N VAL A 21 5.95 -5.12 34.93
CA VAL A 21 7.10 -4.20 35.03
C VAL A 21 7.34 -3.37 33.76
N PHE A 22 6.69 -3.72 32.69
CA PHE A 22 6.82 -3.03 31.39
C PHE A 22 5.60 -2.19 31.02
N ALA A 23 4.56 -2.16 31.84
CA ALA A 23 3.37 -1.37 31.64
C ALA A 23 3.68 0.14 31.69
N ALA A 24 3.17 0.90 30.72
CA ALA A 24 3.22 2.35 30.77
C ALA A 24 2.08 2.90 31.65
N GLU A 25 2.40 3.91 32.46
CA GLU A 25 1.47 4.55 33.39
C GLU A 25 0.76 5.72 32.72
N ASN A 26 -0.59 5.72 32.76
CA ASN A 26 -1.39 6.84 32.29
C ASN A 26 -1.32 8.02 33.26
N GLY A 27 -1.14 9.23 32.76
CA GLY A 27 -1.10 10.44 33.59
C GLY A 27 0.16 10.57 34.46
N SER A 28 1.20 9.80 34.19
CA SER A 28 2.48 9.89 34.88
C SER A 28 3.19 11.21 34.58
N ASP A 29 3.82 11.80 35.63
CA ASP A 29 4.66 13.01 35.51
C ASP A 29 6.07 12.71 34.95
N LYS A 30 6.43 11.42 34.81
CA LYS A 30 7.70 11.02 34.19
C LYS A 30 7.77 11.44 32.75
N GLU A 31 8.96 11.77 32.27
CA GLU A 31 9.22 12.03 30.85
C GLU A 31 8.77 10.83 30.01
N LYS A 32 7.95 11.09 28.99
CA LYS A 32 7.40 10.06 28.12
C LYS A 32 8.41 9.63 27.05
N PHE A 33 8.46 8.34 26.80
CA PHE A 33 9.18 7.78 25.67
C PHE A 33 8.29 6.77 24.96
N TYR A 34 8.02 7.00 23.66
CA TYR A 34 7.25 6.10 22.82
C TYR A 34 8.19 5.29 21.94
N ALA A 35 8.32 3.99 22.24
CA ALA A 35 9.06 3.04 21.44
C ALA A 35 8.10 2.34 20.48
N LEU A 36 8.31 2.51 19.18
CA LEU A 36 7.41 1.97 18.14
C LEU A 36 8.14 0.95 17.28
N VAL A 37 7.51 -0.20 17.11
CA VAL A 37 7.89 -1.21 16.12
C VAL A 37 6.67 -1.54 15.26
N GLU A 38 6.91 -2.02 14.05
CA GLU A 38 5.85 -2.58 13.23
C GLU A 38 5.33 -3.87 13.87
N PHE A 39 4.02 -3.97 14.09
CA PHE A 39 3.41 -5.15 14.67
C PHE A 39 3.21 -6.25 13.62
N PRO A 40 3.33 -7.54 14.00
CA PRO A 40 3.38 -8.63 13.06
C PRO A 40 2.02 -8.93 12.43
N TYR A 41 2.08 -9.43 11.21
CA TYR A 41 0.95 -10.01 10.50
C TYR A 41 0.92 -11.53 10.75
N PRO A 42 -0.07 -12.07 11.50
CA PRO A 42 -0.10 -13.47 11.91
C PRO A 42 -0.60 -14.38 10.78
N SER A 43 -0.02 -14.28 9.58
CA SER A 43 -0.41 -15.01 8.38
C SER A 43 0.14 -16.44 8.31
N GLY A 44 1.10 -16.77 9.15
CA GLY A 44 1.78 -18.06 9.19
C GLY A 44 1.74 -18.70 10.57
N ALA A 45 2.32 -19.89 10.67
CA ALA A 45 2.33 -20.68 11.89
C ALA A 45 3.23 -20.12 13.01
N GLY A 46 3.95 -19.02 12.78
CA GLY A 46 4.82 -18.38 13.76
C GLY A 46 5.70 -17.28 13.18
N LEU A 47 6.47 -16.66 14.07
CA LEU A 47 7.43 -15.62 13.72
C LEU A 47 8.54 -16.17 12.80
N HIS A 48 8.97 -15.39 11.83
CA HIS A 48 10.20 -15.65 11.09
C HIS A 48 11.34 -14.75 11.61
N VAL A 49 12.58 -15.05 11.27
CA VAL A 49 13.78 -14.36 11.77
C VAL A 49 13.82 -12.85 11.50
N GLY A 50 13.03 -12.37 10.55
CA GLY A 50 12.88 -10.93 10.28
C GLY A 50 12.16 -10.16 11.39
N HIS A 51 11.26 -10.79 12.14
CA HIS A 51 10.54 -10.13 13.24
C HIS A 51 11.44 -9.79 14.44
N PRO A 52 12.25 -10.72 14.98
CA PRO A 52 13.11 -10.42 16.12
C PRO A 52 14.12 -9.30 15.87
N ARG A 53 14.55 -9.09 14.64
CA ARG A 53 15.61 -8.10 14.33
C ARG A 53 15.24 -6.67 14.78
N PRO A 54 14.14 -6.05 14.31
CA PRO A 54 13.73 -4.73 14.79
C PRO A 54 13.25 -4.76 16.23
N TYR A 55 12.59 -5.83 16.68
CA TYR A 55 12.06 -5.93 18.04
C TYR A 55 13.17 -5.94 19.09
N THR A 56 14.24 -6.71 18.88
CA THR A 56 15.39 -6.76 19.79
C THR A 56 16.11 -5.43 19.86
N ALA A 57 16.30 -4.75 18.72
CA ALA A 57 16.94 -3.43 18.69
C ALA A 57 16.13 -2.40 19.50
N MET A 58 14.80 -2.36 19.29
CA MET A 58 13.94 -1.42 20.01
C MET A 58 13.74 -1.82 21.49
N ASP A 59 13.72 -3.12 21.80
CA ASP A 59 13.65 -3.61 23.17
C ASP A 59 14.85 -3.14 24.01
N ALA A 60 16.06 -3.20 23.45
CA ALA A 60 17.25 -2.68 24.11
C ALA A 60 17.13 -1.18 24.43
N ILE A 61 16.61 -0.39 23.48
CA ILE A 61 16.36 1.04 23.67
C ILE A 61 15.28 1.26 24.73
N ALA A 62 14.16 0.54 24.64
CA ALA A 62 13.05 0.66 25.60
C ALA A 62 13.49 0.35 27.02
N ARG A 63 14.29 -0.72 27.23
CA ARG A 63 14.87 -1.07 28.54
C ARG A 63 15.80 0.03 29.05
N LYS A 64 16.70 0.53 28.21
CA LYS A 64 17.58 1.65 28.57
C LYS A 64 16.77 2.87 29.02
N LYS A 65 15.72 3.23 28.29
CA LYS A 65 14.88 4.38 28.62
C LYS A 65 14.12 4.20 29.95
N ARG A 66 13.68 2.99 30.29
CA ARG A 66 13.12 2.69 31.62
C ARG A 66 14.16 2.82 32.71
N MET A 67 15.41 2.36 32.47
CA MET A 67 16.51 2.52 33.40
C MET A 67 16.89 4.01 33.66
N GLU A 68 16.66 4.86 32.65
CA GLU A 68 16.79 6.32 32.73
C GLU A 68 15.62 6.98 33.47
N GLY A 69 14.64 6.21 33.98
CA GLY A 69 13.50 6.70 34.75
C GLY A 69 12.31 7.19 33.89
N LYS A 70 12.33 7.00 32.59
CA LYS A 70 11.22 7.44 31.74
C LYS A 70 10.01 6.52 31.79
N ASN A 71 8.83 7.08 31.54
CA ASN A 71 7.61 6.32 31.31
C ASN A 71 7.60 5.85 29.84
N VAL A 72 7.89 4.58 29.62
CA VAL A 72 8.08 4.02 28.28
C VAL A 72 6.84 3.26 27.83
N LEU A 73 6.21 3.72 26.76
CA LEU A 73 5.19 2.99 26.02
C LEU A 73 5.87 2.21 24.89
N PHE A 74 5.89 0.88 25.01
CA PHE A 74 6.38 -0.05 23.98
C PHE A 74 5.27 -1.05 23.65
N PRO A 75 4.32 -0.68 22.80
CA PRO A 75 3.16 -1.51 22.48
C PRO A 75 3.49 -2.58 21.47
N ILE A 76 2.64 -3.61 21.41
CA ILE A 76 2.60 -4.64 20.39
C ILE A 76 1.15 -4.93 20.02
N GLY A 77 0.94 -5.62 18.92
CA GLY A 77 -0.38 -6.08 18.47
C GLY A 77 -0.26 -7.00 17.31
N PHE A 78 -1.38 -7.23 16.62
CA PHE A 78 -1.46 -8.14 15.48
C PHE A 78 -2.28 -7.50 14.37
N ASP A 79 -1.68 -7.34 13.19
CA ASP A 79 -2.39 -6.98 11.96
C ASP A 79 -3.02 -8.24 11.38
N ALA A 80 -4.24 -8.52 11.81
CA ALA A 80 -4.79 -9.86 11.71
C ALA A 80 -5.78 -10.08 10.55
N PHE A 81 -6.25 -9.02 9.87
CA PHE A 81 -7.02 -9.16 8.63
C PHE A 81 -6.10 -9.46 7.44
N GLY A 82 -6.54 -10.34 6.53
CA GLY A 82 -5.84 -10.50 5.27
C GLY A 82 -6.10 -11.78 4.52
N LEU A 83 -5.86 -11.73 3.21
CA LEU A 83 -6.06 -12.81 2.25
C LEU A 83 -5.27 -14.10 2.54
N PRO A 84 -4.01 -14.08 3.01
CA PRO A 84 -3.30 -15.34 3.29
C PRO A 84 -4.01 -16.22 4.31
N THR A 85 -4.53 -15.63 5.39
CA THR A 85 -5.31 -16.38 6.40
C THR A 85 -6.63 -16.87 5.82
N GLU A 86 -7.34 -16.03 5.03
CA GLU A 86 -8.58 -16.41 4.38
C GLU A 86 -8.38 -17.55 3.38
N ASN A 87 -7.36 -17.48 2.53
CA ASN A 87 -7.03 -18.53 1.57
C ASN A 87 -6.65 -19.85 2.27
N PHE A 88 -5.88 -19.76 3.35
CA PHE A 88 -5.59 -20.95 4.18
C PHE A 88 -6.86 -21.55 4.77
N ALA A 89 -7.75 -20.72 5.30
CA ALA A 89 -9.02 -21.13 5.88
C ALA A 89 -9.93 -21.82 4.85
N ILE A 90 -10.04 -21.26 3.64
CA ILE A 90 -10.79 -21.85 2.53
C ILE A 90 -10.21 -23.22 2.16
N LYS A 91 -8.88 -23.31 1.98
CA LYS A 91 -8.19 -24.54 1.60
C LYS A 91 -8.37 -25.67 2.62
N ASN A 92 -8.43 -25.32 3.90
CA ASN A 92 -8.53 -26.28 5.00
C ASN A 92 -9.94 -26.44 5.57
N HIS A 93 -10.94 -25.78 4.96
CA HIS A 93 -12.34 -25.81 5.41
C HIS A 93 -12.52 -25.39 6.89
N VAL A 94 -11.78 -24.35 7.32
CA VAL A 94 -11.83 -23.82 8.68
C VAL A 94 -12.23 -22.35 8.62
N HIS A 95 -12.95 -21.86 9.63
CA HIS A 95 -13.31 -20.43 9.67
C HIS A 95 -12.08 -19.55 9.91
N PRO A 96 -11.87 -18.44 9.18
CA PRO A 96 -10.69 -17.58 9.31
C PRO A 96 -10.41 -17.12 10.74
N ALA A 97 -11.45 -16.78 11.53
CA ALA A 97 -11.29 -16.35 12.91
C ALA A 97 -10.61 -17.42 13.81
N VAL A 98 -10.84 -18.72 13.54
CA VAL A 98 -10.19 -19.80 14.28
C VAL A 98 -8.70 -19.83 13.98
N VAL A 99 -8.35 -19.73 12.70
CA VAL A 99 -6.94 -19.73 12.26
C VAL A 99 -6.22 -18.50 12.81
N THR A 100 -6.84 -17.33 12.70
CA THR A 100 -6.28 -16.05 13.21
C THR A 100 -6.00 -16.17 14.70
N LYS A 101 -6.95 -16.65 15.49
CA LYS A 101 -6.78 -16.80 16.95
C LYS A 101 -5.61 -17.74 17.28
N GLN A 102 -5.53 -18.91 16.64
CA GLN A 102 -4.44 -19.86 16.85
C GLN A 102 -3.08 -19.28 16.51
N ASN A 103 -3.00 -18.53 15.39
CA ASN A 103 -1.77 -17.87 14.99
C ASN A 103 -1.36 -16.79 16.01
N ILE A 104 -2.28 -15.93 16.43
CA ILE A 104 -2.03 -14.90 17.46
C ILE A 104 -1.53 -15.54 18.77
N GLU A 105 -2.16 -16.62 19.22
CA GLU A 105 -1.72 -17.33 20.44
C GLU A 105 -0.28 -17.86 20.30
N ASN A 106 0.07 -18.42 19.12
CA ASN A 106 1.43 -18.91 18.90
C ASN A 106 2.45 -17.76 18.77
N PHE A 107 2.11 -16.69 18.05
CA PHE A 107 2.98 -15.49 17.96
C PHE A 107 3.22 -14.88 19.35
N THR A 108 2.16 -14.73 20.14
CA THR A 108 2.24 -14.23 21.53
C THR A 108 3.18 -15.09 22.38
N ARG A 109 3.02 -16.40 22.31
CA ARG A 109 3.90 -17.35 23.00
C ARG A 109 5.35 -17.21 22.59
N GLN A 110 5.63 -17.05 21.30
CA GLN A 110 6.99 -16.87 20.79
C GLN A 110 7.60 -15.53 21.22
N LEU A 111 6.81 -14.44 21.19
CA LEU A 111 7.26 -13.12 21.66
C LEU A 111 7.59 -13.13 23.16
N HIS A 112 6.79 -13.84 23.97
CA HIS A 112 7.10 -14.03 25.40
C HIS A 112 8.38 -14.86 25.61
N MET A 113 8.61 -15.91 24.79
CA MET A 113 9.84 -16.69 24.88
C MET A 113 11.10 -15.86 24.59
N LEU A 114 11.00 -14.87 23.71
CA LEU A 114 12.09 -13.93 23.41
C LEU A 114 12.28 -12.88 24.52
N GLY A 115 11.36 -12.79 25.47
CA GLY A 115 11.48 -11.96 26.66
C GLY A 115 11.39 -10.47 26.40
N TYR A 116 10.72 -10.04 25.33
CA TYR A 116 10.58 -8.61 25.01
C TYR A 116 9.78 -7.84 26.07
N SER A 117 10.20 -6.61 26.29
CA SER A 117 9.61 -5.69 27.26
C SER A 117 8.41 -4.90 26.72
N PHE A 118 7.54 -5.58 25.95
CA PHE A 118 6.31 -4.97 25.49
C PHE A 118 5.34 -4.68 26.63
N ASP A 119 4.51 -3.66 26.44
CA ASP A 119 3.36 -3.39 27.33
C ASP A 119 2.21 -4.34 26.96
N TRP A 120 2.18 -5.48 27.62
CA TRP A 120 1.22 -6.55 27.34
C TRP A 120 -0.23 -6.22 27.73
N ASP A 121 -0.46 -5.18 28.54
CA ASP A 121 -1.80 -4.69 28.85
C ASP A 121 -2.41 -3.86 27.70
N ARG A 122 -1.60 -3.52 26.70
CA ARG A 122 -1.99 -2.69 25.53
C ARG A 122 -1.87 -3.42 24.20
N VAL A 123 -1.95 -4.75 24.23
CA VAL A 123 -1.98 -5.55 23.00
C VAL A 123 -3.25 -5.25 22.22
N ILE A 124 -3.11 -5.05 20.92
CA ILE A 124 -4.23 -4.85 20.02
C ILE A 124 -4.33 -6.00 19.01
N ASP A 125 -5.56 -6.36 18.66
CA ASP A 125 -5.93 -7.26 17.58
C ASP A 125 -6.84 -6.48 16.62
N THR A 126 -6.40 -6.28 15.39
CA THR A 126 -7.16 -5.49 14.42
C THR A 126 -8.47 -6.15 14.00
N THR A 127 -8.65 -7.46 14.27
CA THR A 127 -9.91 -8.18 14.04
C THR A 127 -10.89 -8.10 15.20
N ASP A 128 -10.48 -7.54 16.34
CA ASP A 128 -11.38 -7.30 17.47
C ASP A 128 -12.37 -6.16 17.15
N PRO A 129 -13.69 -6.38 17.29
CA PRO A 129 -14.68 -5.33 17.08
C PRO A 129 -14.47 -4.08 17.91
N SER A 130 -13.91 -4.20 19.11
CA SER A 130 -13.57 -3.06 19.97
C SER A 130 -12.48 -2.18 19.37
N TYR A 131 -11.61 -2.75 18.52
CA TYR A 131 -10.57 -2.04 17.79
C TYR A 131 -11.10 -1.50 16.44
N TYR A 132 -11.63 -2.33 15.55
CA TYR A 132 -11.99 -1.89 14.20
C TYR A 132 -13.20 -0.96 14.13
N LYS A 133 -13.98 -0.83 15.19
CA LYS A 133 -15.01 0.24 15.29
C LYS A 133 -14.42 1.63 15.05
N TRP A 134 -13.15 1.85 15.43
CA TRP A 134 -12.46 3.13 15.21
C TRP A 134 -12.08 3.31 13.74
N THR A 135 -11.69 2.25 13.05
CA THR A 135 -11.49 2.27 11.59
C THR A 135 -12.79 2.63 10.87
N GLN A 136 -13.90 2.03 11.29
CA GLN A 136 -15.22 2.36 10.76
C GLN A 136 -15.60 3.82 11.06
N TRP A 137 -15.31 4.30 12.27
CA TRP A 137 -15.55 5.70 12.64
C TRP A 137 -14.72 6.66 11.77
N ILE A 138 -13.45 6.38 11.56
CA ILE A 138 -12.58 7.17 10.67
C ILE A 138 -13.16 7.21 9.25
N PHE A 139 -13.58 6.08 8.71
CA PHE A 139 -14.24 6.03 7.41
C PHE A 139 -15.48 6.94 7.35
N LEU A 140 -16.30 6.90 8.38
CA LEU A 140 -17.48 7.76 8.46
C LEU A 140 -17.11 9.25 8.52
N GLN A 141 -16.00 9.61 9.21
CA GLN A 141 -15.53 11.00 9.20
C GLN A 141 -15.05 11.40 7.79
N LEU A 142 -14.32 10.53 7.10
CA LEU A 142 -13.91 10.78 5.71
C LEU A 142 -15.13 10.95 4.79
N TYR A 143 -16.13 10.12 4.94
CA TYR A 143 -17.38 10.23 4.18
C TYR A 143 -18.13 11.54 4.45
N LYS A 144 -18.32 11.90 5.72
CA LYS A 144 -18.99 13.15 6.15
C LYS A 144 -18.27 14.40 5.62
N ASN A 145 -16.95 14.33 5.47
CA ASN A 145 -16.14 15.44 4.94
C ASN A 145 -15.96 15.38 3.40
N GLY A 146 -16.71 14.50 2.70
CA GLY A 146 -16.65 14.38 1.25
C GLY A 146 -15.32 13.85 0.71
N LEU A 147 -14.54 13.18 1.57
CA LEU A 147 -13.26 12.57 1.23
C LEU A 147 -13.39 11.11 0.81
N ALA A 148 -14.43 10.40 1.27
CA ALA A 148 -14.78 9.08 0.79
C ALA A 148 -15.98 9.15 -0.16
N TYR A 149 -15.91 8.47 -1.29
CA TYR A 149 -16.96 8.45 -2.32
C TYR A 149 -16.96 7.10 -3.05
N LYS A 150 -18.08 6.79 -3.70
CA LYS A 150 -18.20 5.60 -4.54
C LYS A 150 -17.96 5.95 -6.01
N ALA A 151 -17.17 5.13 -6.69
CA ALA A 151 -16.95 5.24 -8.13
C ALA A 151 -16.82 3.85 -8.76
N THR A 152 -17.26 3.73 -10.01
CA THR A 152 -16.98 2.56 -10.85
C THR A 152 -15.69 2.82 -11.61
N MET A 153 -14.76 1.88 -11.53
CA MET A 153 -13.46 1.99 -12.19
C MET A 153 -12.90 0.60 -12.57
N PRO A 154 -12.06 0.53 -13.59
CA PRO A 154 -11.36 -0.70 -13.90
C PRO A 154 -10.35 -1.03 -12.80
N VAL A 155 -10.38 -2.28 -12.34
CA VAL A 155 -9.47 -2.81 -11.32
C VAL A 155 -8.77 -4.06 -11.83
N ASN A 156 -7.60 -4.36 -11.29
CA ASN A 156 -6.94 -5.63 -11.50
C ASN A 156 -7.69 -6.71 -10.72
N TRP A 157 -8.19 -7.71 -11.41
CA TRP A 157 -8.97 -8.80 -10.84
C TRP A 157 -8.28 -10.13 -11.01
N CYS A 158 -7.94 -10.79 -9.90
CA CYS A 158 -7.46 -12.16 -9.95
C CYS A 158 -8.63 -13.14 -10.12
N THR A 159 -8.58 -13.94 -11.18
CA THR A 159 -9.66 -14.89 -11.52
C THR A 159 -9.75 -16.07 -10.57
N SER A 160 -8.63 -16.44 -9.93
CA SER A 160 -8.54 -17.56 -8.97
C SER A 160 -8.81 -17.08 -7.53
N CYS A 161 -8.08 -16.08 -7.03
CA CYS A 161 -8.28 -15.53 -5.68
C CYS A 161 -9.60 -14.76 -5.53
N LYS A 162 -10.25 -14.41 -6.65
CA LYS A 162 -11.52 -13.64 -6.70
C LYS A 162 -11.47 -12.33 -5.92
N CYS A 163 -10.32 -11.65 -5.98
CA CYS A 163 -10.08 -10.39 -5.29
C CYS A 163 -9.50 -9.33 -6.23
N VAL A 164 -9.61 -8.08 -5.80
CA VAL A 164 -8.94 -6.94 -6.41
C VAL A 164 -7.49 -6.93 -5.97
N LEU A 165 -6.59 -6.63 -6.89
CA LEU A 165 -5.15 -6.54 -6.66
C LEU A 165 -4.68 -5.09 -6.86
N ALA A 166 -3.74 -4.66 -6.02
CA ALA A 166 -2.94 -3.47 -6.28
C ALA A 166 -2.03 -3.68 -7.50
N ASN A 167 -1.51 -2.59 -8.09
CA ASN A 167 -0.64 -2.72 -9.26
C ASN A 167 0.63 -3.52 -8.95
N GLU A 168 1.17 -3.36 -7.74
CA GLU A 168 2.37 -4.04 -7.25
C GLU A 168 2.17 -5.55 -7.05
N GLU A 169 0.92 -6.02 -6.91
CA GLU A 169 0.56 -7.43 -6.75
C GLU A 169 0.34 -8.14 -8.10
N VAL A 170 0.54 -7.43 -9.21
CA VAL A 170 0.45 -7.97 -10.58
C VAL A 170 1.85 -8.01 -11.17
N VAL A 171 2.41 -9.21 -11.34
CA VAL A 171 3.74 -9.42 -11.90
C VAL A 171 3.59 -10.14 -13.25
N GLU A 172 4.06 -9.51 -14.32
CA GLU A 172 3.97 -10.08 -15.69
C GLU A 172 2.55 -10.53 -16.08
N GLY A 173 1.52 -9.75 -15.66
CA GLY A 173 0.12 -10.04 -15.99
C GLY A 173 -0.52 -11.16 -15.16
N VAL A 174 0.20 -11.70 -14.16
CA VAL A 174 -0.31 -12.72 -13.25
C VAL A 174 -0.35 -12.24 -11.79
N CYS A 175 -1.19 -12.87 -11.00
CA CYS A 175 -1.28 -12.62 -9.57
C CYS A 175 -0.01 -13.12 -8.86
N GLU A 176 0.70 -12.25 -8.17
CA GLU A 176 1.90 -12.58 -7.40
C GLU A 176 1.69 -13.76 -6.43
N ARG A 177 0.48 -13.90 -5.88
CA ARG A 177 0.17 -14.90 -4.84
C ARG A 177 -0.13 -16.28 -5.39
N CYS A 178 -0.86 -16.37 -6.52
CA CYS A 178 -1.36 -17.67 -7.01
C CYS A 178 -0.93 -17.99 -8.45
N GLY A 179 -0.23 -17.09 -9.14
CA GLY A 179 0.23 -17.25 -10.52
C GLY A 179 -0.89 -17.25 -11.57
N SER A 180 -2.16 -17.00 -11.18
CA SER A 180 -3.28 -17.00 -12.15
C SER A 180 -3.34 -15.70 -12.93
N PRO A 181 -3.86 -15.72 -14.18
CA PRO A 181 -4.02 -14.52 -15.00
C PRO A 181 -4.87 -13.46 -14.29
N VAL A 182 -4.43 -12.22 -14.41
CA VAL A 182 -5.15 -11.03 -13.93
C VAL A 182 -5.87 -10.38 -15.12
N VAL A 183 -7.12 -9.98 -14.90
CA VAL A 183 -7.94 -9.32 -15.91
C VAL A 183 -8.42 -7.96 -15.41
N ARG A 184 -8.63 -7.01 -16.32
CA ARG A 184 -9.30 -5.76 -15.99
C ARG A 184 -10.80 -6.00 -15.84
N LYS A 185 -11.38 -5.51 -14.74
CA LYS A 185 -12.79 -5.65 -14.44
C LYS A 185 -13.35 -4.35 -13.86
N GLU A 186 -14.44 -3.87 -14.44
CA GLU A 186 -15.19 -2.74 -13.87
C GLU A 186 -15.82 -3.13 -12.54
N LYS A 187 -15.52 -2.37 -11.49
CA LYS A 187 -16.13 -2.55 -10.16
C LYS A 187 -16.44 -1.22 -9.51
N SER A 188 -17.60 -1.18 -8.87
CA SER A 188 -17.96 -0.09 -7.97
C SER A 188 -17.18 -0.26 -6.66
N GLN A 189 -16.40 0.75 -6.30
CA GLN A 189 -15.55 0.74 -5.11
C GLN A 189 -15.65 2.04 -4.31
N TRP A 190 -15.34 1.95 -3.03
CA TRP A 190 -15.06 3.11 -2.22
C TRP A 190 -13.68 3.66 -2.54
N MET A 191 -13.63 4.96 -2.77
CA MET A 191 -12.41 5.72 -3.06
C MET A 191 -12.20 6.80 -2.02
N LEU A 192 -10.93 7.09 -1.74
CA LEU A 192 -10.53 8.20 -0.89
C LEU A 192 -9.84 9.27 -1.73
N LYS A 193 -10.23 10.54 -1.54
CA LYS A 193 -9.63 11.70 -2.25
C LYS A 193 -8.26 12.05 -1.66
N ILE A 194 -7.31 11.13 -1.68
CA ILE A 194 -5.98 11.32 -1.08
C ILE A 194 -5.22 12.48 -1.72
N THR A 195 -5.38 12.71 -3.03
CA THR A 195 -4.73 13.79 -3.77
C THR A 195 -5.11 15.19 -3.29
N LYS A 196 -6.26 15.34 -2.58
CA LYS A 196 -6.64 16.61 -1.96
C LYS A 196 -5.62 17.08 -0.91
N TYR A 197 -4.84 16.16 -0.36
CA TYR A 197 -3.82 16.44 0.65
C TYR A 197 -2.39 16.51 0.08
N ALA A 198 -2.21 16.29 -1.22
CA ALA A 198 -0.88 16.23 -1.85
C ALA A 198 -0.01 17.47 -1.52
N GLN A 199 -0.57 18.66 -1.72
CA GLN A 199 0.17 19.91 -1.43
C GLN A 199 0.47 20.05 0.07
N LYS A 200 -0.53 19.76 0.94
CA LYS A 200 -0.35 19.85 2.39
C LYS A 200 0.71 18.88 2.91
N LEU A 201 0.77 17.67 2.34
CA LEU A 201 1.82 16.70 2.67
C LEU A 201 3.20 17.20 2.24
N LEU A 202 3.27 17.80 1.05
CA LEU A 202 4.52 18.37 0.53
C LEU A 202 5.06 19.49 1.44
N ASP A 203 4.19 20.44 1.79
CA ASP A 203 4.52 21.56 2.67
C ASP A 203 4.93 21.06 4.07
N GLY A 204 4.21 20.08 4.62
CA GLY A 204 4.50 19.52 5.94
C GLY A 204 5.81 18.72 6.05
N LEU A 205 6.49 18.42 4.94
CA LEU A 205 7.82 17.80 5.00
C LEU A 205 8.89 18.71 5.59
N ASP A 206 8.67 20.02 5.57
CA ASP A 206 9.61 20.97 6.15
C ASP A 206 9.47 21.06 7.68
N ASP A 207 8.31 20.66 8.22
CA ASP A 207 8.00 20.68 9.66
C ASP A 207 8.41 19.38 10.42
N VAL A 208 8.83 18.33 9.69
CA VAL A 208 9.15 17.04 10.30
C VAL A 208 10.65 16.76 10.30
N ASP A 209 11.14 16.15 11.38
CA ASP A 209 12.54 15.73 11.51
C ASP A 209 12.77 14.34 10.88
N TYR A 210 12.53 14.26 9.56
CA TYR A 210 12.81 13.06 8.78
C TYR A 210 14.19 13.13 8.14
N ILE A 211 14.84 11.97 7.97
CA ILE A 211 16.08 11.90 7.19
C ILE A 211 15.81 12.36 5.75
N GLU A 212 16.76 13.07 5.15
CA GLU A 212 16.58 13.73 3.84
C GLU A 212 16.21 12.75 2.72
N ARG A 213 16.72 11.52 2.77
CA ARG A 213 16.34 10.47 1.83
C ARG A 213 14.82 10.20 1.80
N VAL A 214 14.18 10.17 2.98
CA VAL A 214 12.73 9.95 3.09
C VAL A 214 11.97 11.15 2.56
N LYS A 215 12.38 12.38 2.89
CA LYS A 215 11.76 13.61 2.37
C LYS A 215 11.84 13.65 0.83
N THR A 216 13.00 13.33 0.27
CA THR A 216 13.19 13.28 -1.19
C THR A 216 12.29 12.24 -1.85
N GLN A 217 12.19 11.04 -1.28
CA GLN A 217 11.31 10.00 -1.81
C GLN A 217 9.83 10.44 -1.80
N GLN A 218 9.37 11.08 -0.73
CA GLN A 218 7.99 11.57 -0.65
C GLN A 218 7.72 12.72 -1.61
N ARG A 219 8.65 13.68 -1.76
CA ARG A 219 8.55 14.75 -2.77
C ARG A 219 8.45 14.19 -4.17
N ASN A 220 9.30 13.23 -4.51
CA ASN A 220 9.30 12.58 -5.82
C ASN A 220 8.02 11.77 -6.08
N TRP A 221 7.50 11.09 -5.05
CA TRP A 221 6.26 10.32 -5.14
C TRP A 221 5.04 11.21 -5.41
N ILE A 222 4.93 12.34 -4.72
CA ILE A 222 3.88 13.34 -4.95
C ILE A 222 4.03 13.97 -6.33
N GLY A 223 5.27 14.24 -6.75
CA GLY A 223 5.61 14.63 -8.11
C GLY A 223 4.94 15.94 -8.57
N ARG A 224 4.88 16.97 -7.71
CA ARG A 224 4.30 18.25 -8.12
C ARG A 224 5.06 18.81 -9.33
N SER A 225 4.31 19.10 -10.37
CA SER A 225 4.84 19.76 -11.58
C SER A 225 4.01 20.99 -11.94
N THR A 226 4.62 21.90 -12.68
CA THR A 226 3.97 23.10 -13.22
C THR A 226 4.17 23.09 -14.73
N GLY A 227 3.11 23.35 -15.47
CA GLY A 227 3.14 23.36 -16.93
C GLY A 227 1.94 24.09 -17.52
N ALA A 228 1.72 23.88 -18.79
CA ALA A 228 0.62 24.46 -19.56
C ALA A 228 -0.26 23.38 -20.16
N GLU A 229 -1.56 23.63 -20.20
CA GLU A 229 -2.49 22.88 -21.06
C GLU A 229 -2.59 23.58 -22.41
N VAL A 230 -2.51 22.81 -23.50
CA VAL A 230 -2.57 23.31 -24.85
C VAL A 230 -3.52 22.43 -25.66
N ASP A 231 -4.42 23.08 -26.41
CA ASP A 231 -5.35 22.39 -27.32
C ASP A 231 -4.74 22.38 -28.74
N PHE A 232 -4.56 21.19 -29.28
CA PHE A 232 -4.26 20.99 -30.70
C PHE A 232 -5.55 20.69 -31.45
N GLU A 233 -5.78 21.40 -32.54
CA GLU A 233 -6.87 21.06 -33.44
C GLU A 233 -6.48 19.85 -34.30
N THR A 234 -7.48 19.09 -34.73
CA THR A 234 -7.27 17.94 -35.62
C THR A 234 -7.90 18.20 -36.98
N SER A 235 -7.43 17.47 -38.01
CA SER A 235 -8.03 17.51 -39.35
C SER A 235 -9.52 17.19 -39.36
N GLU A 236 -10.00 16.48 -38.34
CA GLU A 236 -11.39 16.06 -38.17
C GLU A 236 -12.23 17.04 -37.35
N GLY A 237 -11.69 18.22 -37.04
CA GLY A 237 -12.42 19.27 -36.30
C GLY A 237 -12.54 19.05 -34.79
N HIS A 238 -11.81 18.11 -34.23
CA HIS A 238 -11.75 17.86 -32.78
C HIS A 238 -10.54 18.55 -32.16
N LYS A 239 -10.54 18.61 -30.81
CA LYS A 239 -9.42 19.13 -30.03
C LYS A 239 -8.78 18.02 -29.20
N LEU A 240 -7.45 17.96 -29.28
CA LEU A 240 -6.63 17.13 -28.40
C LEU A 240 -5.95 18.03 -27.38
N ARG A 241 -6.39 17.96 -26.12
CA ARG A 241 -5.77 18.70 -25.01
C ARG A 241 -4.60 17.90 -24.49
N ILE A 242 -3.45 18.55 -24.42
CA ILE A 242 -2.24 18.02 -23.78
C ILE A 242 -1.86 18.87 -22.58
N TYR A 243 -1.13 18.25 -21.64
CA TYR A 243 -0.39 18.96 -20.59
C TYR A 243 1.11 18.81 -20.86
N THR A 244 1.86 19.90 -20.78
CA THR A 244 3.32 19.85 -20.93
C THR A 244 4.02 20.73 -19.90
N THR A 245 5.13 20.25 -19.35
CA THR A 245 6.05 21.03 -18.52
C THR A 245 7.04 21.83 -19.36
N ARG A 246 7.07 21.62 -20.67
CA ARG A 246 7.97 22.28 -21.63
C ARG A 246 7.21 22.88 -22.82
N PRO A 247 6.35 23.90 -22.59
CA PRO A 247 5.59 24.53 -23.66
C PRO A 247 6.49 25.19 -24.73
N ASP A 248 7.70 25.59 -24.36
CA ASP A 248 8.74 26.12 -25.24
C ASP A 248 9.19 25.17 -26.36
N THR A 249 8.98 23.86 -26.21
CA THR A 249 9.37 22.83 -27.18
C THR A 249 8.27 22.47 -28.17
N LEU A 250 7.05 22.95 -27.98
CA LEU A 250 5.88 22.55 -28.80
C LEU A 250 6.05 22.88 -30.28
N PHE A 251 6.70 23.99 -30.61
CA PHE A 251 6.98 24.39 -32.01
C PHE A 251 7.82 23.36 -32.79
N GLY A 252 8.54 22.49 -32.09
CA GLY A 252 9.30 21.40 -32.68
C GLY A 252 8.55 20.05 -32.73
N ALA A 253 7.29 19.99 -32.32
CA ALA A 253 6.51 18.76 -32.34
C ALA A 253 6.20 18.33 -33.79
N THR A 254 6.55 17.09 -34.13
CA THR A 254 6.36 16.53 -35.45
C THR A 254 5.32 15.41 -35.49
N TYR A 255 4.88 14.93 -34.32
CA TYR A 255 3.81 13.95 -34.20
C TYR A 255 3.10 14.10 -32.85
N MET A 256 1.84 13.64 -32.81
CA MET A 256 1.01 13.56 -31.61
C MET A 256 0.76 12.08 -31.30
N VAL A 257 0.71 11.74 -30.01
CA VAL A 257 0.39 10.37 -29.54
C VAL A 257 -0.89 10.42 -28.73
N ILE A 258 -1.80 9.50 -29.02
CA ILE A 258 -2.99 9.24 -28.22
C ILE A 258 -2.97 7.80 -27.69
N ALA A 259 -3.65 7.56 -26.56
CA ALA A 259 -3.76 6.23 -25.99
C ALA A 259 -4.61 5.33 -26.91
N PRO A 260 -4.31 4.01 -26.98
CA PRO A 260 -5.11 3.07 -27.78
C PRO A 260 -6.59 3.06 -27.41
N GLU A 261 -6.92 3.38 -26.15
CA GLU A 261 -8.29 3.44 -25.62
C GLU A 261 -8.99 4.78 -25.87
N HIS A 262 -8.31 5.76 -26.46
CA HIS A 262 -8.89 7.08 -26.70
C HIS A 262 -10.13 6.99 -27.58
N ALA A 263 -11.19 7.70 -27.21
CA ALA A 263 -12.49 7.64 -27.90
C ALA A 263 -12.36 7.91 -29.41
N TYR A 264 -11.49 8.84 -29.80
CA TYR A 264 -11.26 9.22 -31.19
C TYR A 264 -10.69 8.10 -32.07
N VAL A 265 -10.01 7.11 -31.50
CA VAL A 265 -9.54 5.95 -32.27
C VAL A 265 -10.71 5.22 -32.95
N LYS A 266 -11.82 5.06 -32.22
CA LYS A 266 -13.05 4.45 -32.77
C LYS A 266 -13.87 5.43 -33.58
N GLU A 267 -13.93 6.68 -33.20
CA GLU A 267 -14.71 7.71 -33.85
C GLU A 267 -14.17 8.02 -35.25
N TRP A 268 -12.85 7.93 -35.44
CA TRP A 268 -12.18 8.15 -36.71
C TRP A 268 -11.95 6.88 -37.54
N ALA A 269 -12.58 5.77 -37.19
CA ALA A 269 -12.36 4.47 -37.85
C ALA A 269 -12.52 4.53 -39.39
N ASP A 270 -13.47 5.30 -39.88
CA ASP A 270 -13.74 5.53 -41.31
C ASP A 270 -12.76 6.53 -41.98
N LYS A 271 -11.96 7.25 -41.20
CA LYS A 271 -10.95 8.22 -41.65
C LYS A 271 -9.55 7.65 -41.65
N ILE A 272 -9.31 6.62 -40.82
CA ILE A 272 -8.01 5.98 -40.68
C ILE A 272 -7.85 4.91 -41.76
N THR A 273 -6.94 5.13 -42.70
CA THR A 273 -6.79 4.24 -43.87
C THR A 273 -6.20 2.87 -43.52
N ASN A 274 -5.47 2.77 -42.41
CA ASN A 274 -4.86 1.52 -41.90
C ASN A 274 -5.55 1.02 -40.62
N TYR A 275 -6.89 1.18 -40.53
CA TYR A 275 -7.63 0.90 -39.28
C TYR A 275 -7.47 -0.52 -38.76
N ASP A 276 -7.37 -1.54 -39.64
CA ASP A 276 -7.17 -2.95 -39.25
C ASP A 276 -5.88 -3.12 -38.41
N ALA A 277 -4.80 -2.43 -38.79
CA ALA A 277 -3.55 -2.45 -38.04
C ALA A 277 -3.68 -1.72 -36.67
N VAL A 278 -4.47 -0.64 -36.65
CA VAL A 278 -4.76 0.10 -35.40
C VAL A 278 -5.58 -0.75 -34.46
N GLU A 279 -6.62 -1.43 -34.95
CA GLU A 279 -7.47 -2.30 -34.12
C GLU A 279 -6.68 -3.48 -33.56
N ALA A 280 -5.80 -4.10 -34.39
CA ALA A 280 -4.91 -5.16 -33.89
C ALA A 280 -3.99 -4.66 -32.77
N TYR A 281 -3.43 -3.45 -32.90
CA TYR A 281 -2.59 -2.84 -31.87
C TYR A 281 -3.38 -2.51 -30.57
N VAL A 282 -4.61 -2.00 -30.69
CA VAL A 282 -5.52 -1.76 -29.56
C VAL A 282 -5.78 -3.06 -28.80
N ALA A 283 -6.07 -4.16 -29.52
CA ALA A 283 -6.30 -5.46 -28.92
C ALA A 283 -5.05 -6.03 -28.22
N GLU A 284 -3.85 -5.79 -28.76
CA GLU A 284 -2.59 -6.17 -28.13
C GLU A 284 -2.35 -5.33 -26.87
N ALA A 285 -2.51 -4.00 -26.96
CA ALA A 285 -2.29 -3.08 -25.84
C ALA A 285 -3.23 -3.37 -24.67
N ALA A 286 -4.47 -3.77 -24.94
CA ALA A 286 -5.46 -4.12 -23.93
C ALA A 286 -5.08 -5.35 -23.06
N ARG A 287 -4.14 -6.18 -23.54
CA ARG A 287 -3.63 -7.35 -22.80
C ARG A 287 -2.51 -7.00 -21.81
N LYS A 288 -1.89 -5.82 -21.98
CA LYS A 288 -0.78 -5.34 -21.14
C LYS A 288 -1.30 -4.55 -19.95
N SER A 289 -0.69 -4.74 -18.78
CA SER A 289 -0.95 -3.90 -17.60
C SER A 289 -0.40 -2.49 -17.80
N ASP A 290 -0.90 -1.52 -17.02
CA ASP A 290 -0.39 -0.14 -17.06
C ASP A 290 1.11 -0.09 -16.72
N PHE A 291 1.55 -0.91 -15.77
CA PHE A 291 2.94 -1.01 -15.38
C PHE A 291 3.83 -1.53 -16.53
N GLU A 292 3.37 -2.57 -17.24
CA GLU A 292 4.09 -3.06 -18.44
C GLU A 292 4.15 -2.00 -19.53
N ARG A 293 3.10 -1.21 -19.70
CA ARG A 293 3.01 -0.17 -20.73
C ARG A 293 3.85 1.08 -20.42
N THR A 294 4.06 1.41 -19.14
CA THR A 294 4.71 2.66 -18.71
C THR A 294 6.12 2.45 -18.19
N GLU A 295 6.36 1.41 -17.40
CA GLU A 295 7.59 1.26 -16.62
C GLU A 295 8.53 0.17 -17.16
N LEU A 296 8.00 -0.98 -17.59
CA LEU A 296 8.81 -2.12 -18.00
C LEU A 296 9.32 -2.07 -19.44
N VAL A 297 8.64 -1.33 -20.34
CA VAL A 297 8.98 -1.36 -21.75
C VAL A 297 10.09 -0.36 -22.08
N LYS A 298 11.28 -0.87 -22.40
CA LYS A 298 12.40 -0.07 -22.92
C LYS A 298 12.15 0.39 -24.36
N ASP A 299 11.49 -0.43 -25.17
CA ASP A 299 11.17 -0.12 -26.56
C ASP A 299 9.74 0.39 -26.67
N LYS A 300 9.59 1.65 -27.04
CA LYS A 300 8.27 2.25 -27.28
C LYS A 300 7.68 1.68 -28.55
N THR A 301 6.45 1.16 -28.46
CA THR A 301 5.69 0.64 -29.60
C THR A 301 4.51 1.54 -29.91
N GLY A 302 4.06 1.55 -31.15
CA GLY A 302 2.92 2.33 -31.59
C GLY A 302 2.55 2.00 -33.04
N VAL A 303 1.37 2.41 -33.44
CA VAL A 303 0.91 2.33 -34.81
C VAL A 303 0.49 3.73 -35.30
N LYS A 304 0.88 4.12 -36.51
CA LYS A 304 0.49 5.41 -37.05
C LYS A 304 -1.00 5.39 -37.41
N LEU A 305 -1.71 6.48 -37.11
CA LEU A 305 -3.06 6.72 -37.61
C LEU A 305 -2.93 7.41 -38.97
N GLU A 306 -3.03 6.67 -40.08
CA GLU A 306 -2.90 7.24 -41.40
C GLU A 306 -4.20 7.89 -41.85
N GLY A 307 -4.13 9.12 -42.35
CA GLY A 307 -5.28 9.91 -42.80
C GLY A 307 -5.77 10.95 -41.81
N VAL A 308 -5.31 10.94 -40.54
CA VAL A 308 -5.70 11.89 -39.52
C VAL A 308 -4.48 12.65 -38.99
N TYR A 309 -4.64 13.95 -38.74
CA TYR A 309 -3.53 14.82 -38.35
C TYR A 309 -3.93 15.74 -37.20
N ALA A 310 -2.96 16.05 -36.32
CA ALA A 310 -3.03 17.18 -35.41
C ALA A 310 -2.34 18.39 -36.07
N ILE A 311 -2.87 19.57 -35.83
CA ILE A 311 -2.37 20.82 -36.40
C ILE A 311 -1.55 21.53 -35.34
N ASN A 312 -0.27 21.75 -35.63
CA ASN A 312 0.64 22.48 -34.76
C ASN A 312 0.74 23.95 -35.17
#